data_0f809ab66c8f5904f916e8cfa92e7ab3
#
_entry.id   0f809ab66c8f5904f916e8cfa92e7ab3
#
_cell.length_a   1.000
_cell.length_b   1.000
_cell.length_c   1.000
_cell.angle_alpha   90.00
_cell.angle_beta   90.00
_cell.angle_gamma   90.00
#
_symmetry.space_group_name_H-M   'P 1'
#
loop_
_entity.id
_entity.type
_entity.pdbx_description
1 polymer ?
#
loop_
_entity_poly.entity_id
_entity_poly.type
_entity_poly.pdbx_seq_one_letter_code
_entity_poly.pdbx_strand_id
1 'polypeptide(L)'
;MDYKANIPIYLQVIDDIKKRILTGEIKLGDKLPSTRELAVQYTVNPNTAARIYNELEQCGLCYTKRGLGTFVSEDVHLIDTLKAELSSEMIETFISGMTS
;
A
#
# COMPACT_ATOMS: atom_id res chain seq x y z
N MET A 1 -6.32 -13.03 -1.69
CA MET A 1 -6.26 -12.30 -0.40
C MET A 1 -7.62 -12.35 0.27
N ASP A 2 -7.65 -12.69 1.54
CA ASP A 2 -8.90 -12.75 2.31
C ASP A 2 -9.19 -11.37 2.93
N TYR A 3 -10.33 -10.80 2.59
CA TYR A 3 -10.69 -9.46 3.04
C TYR A 3 -11.54 -9.50 4.30
N LYS A 4 -11.26 -8.57 5.21
CA LYS A 4 -12.07 -8.37 6.40
C LYS A 4 -13.32 -7.55 6.03
N ALA A 5 -14.48 -8.00 6.51
CA ALA A 5 -15.76 -7.40 6.10
C ALA A 5 -15.99 -5.99 6.63
N ASN A 6 -15.38 -5.63 7.75
CA ASN A 6 -15.61 -4.35 8.42
C ASN A 6 -14.58 -3.26 8.06
N ILE A 7 -13.67 -3.54 7.14
CA ILE A 7 -12.64 -2.60 6.71
C ILE A 7 -12.76 -2.43 5.20
N PRO A 8 -12.74 -1.19 4.69
CA PRO A 8 -12.79 -0.98 3.24
C PRO A 8 -11.68 -1.75 2.52
N ILE A 9 -12.04 -2.41 1.43
CA ILE A 9 -11.12 -3.27 0.67
C ILE A 9 -9.89 -2.49 0.20
N TYR A 10 -10.08 -1.25 -0.28
CA TYR A 10 -8.96 -0.47 -0.79
C TYR A 10 -7.90 -0.20 0.28
N LEU A 11 -8.30 0.00 1.53
CA LEU A 11 -7.36 0.20 2.64
C LEU A 11 -6.56 -1.06 2.93
N GLN A 12 -7.19 -2.22 2.83
CA GLN A 12 -6.52 -3.49 3.04
C GLN A 12 -5.48 -3.77 1.97
N VAL A 13 -5.78 -3.43 0.71
CA VAL A 13 -4.84 -3.58 -0.40
C VAL A 13 -3.66 -2.61 -0.24
N ILE A 14 -3.92 -1.35 0.12
CA ILE A 14 -2.87 -0.37 0.38
C ILE A 14 -1.92 -0.87 1.46
N ASP A 15 -2.47 -1.39 2.54
CA ASP A 15 -1.68 -1.93 3.65
C ASP A 15 -0.82 -3.11 3.21
N ASP A 16 -1.38 -4.00 2.39
CA ASP A 16 -0.65 -5.14 1.85
C ASP A 16 0.53 -4.71 0.98
N ILE A 17 0.31 -3.72 0.11
CA ILE A 17 1.38 -3.18 -0.74
C ILE A 17 2.49 -2.56 0.11
N LYS A 18 2.12 -1.78 1.12
CA LYS A 18 3.10 -1.18 2.04
C LYS A 18 3.95 -2.24 2.73
N LYS A 19 3.32 -3.33 3.18
CA LYS A 19 4.03 -4.44 3.83
C LYS A 19 5.00 -5.13 2.87
N ARG A 20 4.62 -5.30 1.61
CA ARG A 20 5.49 -5.90 0.59
C ARG A 20 6.71 -5.03 0.31
N ILE A 21 6.56 -3.72 0.35
CA ILE A 21 7.69 -2.79 0.23
C ILE A 21 8.61 -2.91 1.44
N LEU A 22 8.04 -2.98 2.64
CA LEU A 22 8.83 -3.11 3.88
C LEU A 22 9.63 -4.39 3.94
N THR A 23 9.08 -5.49 3.45
CA THR A 23 9.75 -6.79 3.47
C THR A 23 10.76 -6.95 2.33
N GLY A 24 10.80 -6.00 1.39
CA GLY A 24 11.69 -6.08 0.23
C GLY A 24 11.15 -6.91 -0.92
N GLU A 25 9.94 -7.43 -0.81
CA GLU A 25 9.28 -8.13 -1.92
C GLU A 25 9.04 -7.19 -3.10
N ILE A 26 8.64 -5.95 -2.80
CA ILE A 26 8.60 -4.86 -3.77
C ILE A 26 9.70 -3.88 -3.39
N LYS A 27 10.58 -3.57 -4.31
CA LYS A 27 11.74 -2.70 -4.05
C LYS A 27 11.47 -1.28 -4.47
N LEU A 28 12.19 -0.34 -3.86
CA LEU A 28 12.15 1.07 -4.28
C LEU A 28 12.52 1.17 -5.76
N GLY A 29 11.73 1.95 -6.51
CA GLY A 29 11.94 2.10 -7.94
C GLY A 29 11.33 1.01 -8.81
N ASP A 30 10.81 -0.05 -8.21
CA ASP A 30 10.17 -1.13 -8.96
C ASP A 30 8.92 -0.64 -9.69
N LYS A 31 8.70 -1.19 -10.87
CA LYS A 31 7.47 -0.95 -11.61
C LYS A 31 6.34 -1.76 -10.98
N LEU A 32 5.24 -1.07 -10.70
CA LEU A 32 4.04 -1.69 -10.16
C LEU A 32 3.15 -2.22 -11.30
N PRO A 33 2.26 -3.17 -11.03
CA PRO A 33 1.30 -3.64 -12.03
C PRO A 33 0.45 -2.49 -12.56
N SER A 34 -0.07 -2.64 -13.77
CA SER A 34 -1.07 -1.70 -14.30
C SER A 34 -2.32 -1.75 -13.42
N THR A 35 -3.19 -0.74 -13.53
CA THR A 35 -4.46 -0.72 -12.80
C THR A 35 -5.26 -1.99 -13.05
N ARG A 36 -5.29 -2.46 -14.28
CA ARG A 36 -6.00 -3.69 -14.66
C ARG A 36 -5.39 -4.92 -14.01
N GLU A 37 -4.06 -5.02 -14.07
CA GLU A 37 -3.33 -6.13 -13.46
C GLU A 37 -3.50 -6.14 -11.94
N LEU A 38 -3.46 -4.97 -11.31
CA LEU A 38 -3.69 -4.84 -9.89
C LEU A 38 -5.10 -5.32 -9.51
N ALA A 39 -6.10 -4.94 -10.30
CA ALA A 39 -7.47 -5.36 -10.07
C ALA A 39 -7.61 -6.88 -10.11
N VAL A 40 -6.98 -7.53 -11.08
CA VAL A 40 -6.98 -8.98 -11.20
C VAL A 40 -6.23 -9.63 -10.05
N GLN A 41 -5.05 -9.11 -9.73
CA GLN A 41 -4.19 -9.66 -8.69
C GLN A 41 -4.87 -9.66 -7.32
N TYR A 42 -5.58 -8.60 -6.98
CA TYR A 42 -6.26 -8.46 -5.70
C TYR A 42 -7.76 -8.79 -5.76
N THR A 43 -8.25 -9.16 -6.93
CA THR A 43 -9.67 -9.50 -7.13
C THR A 43 -10.58 -8.35 -6.70
N VAL A 44 -10.29 -7.15 -7.20
CA VAL A 44 -11.07 -5.96 -6.93
C VAL A 44 -11.54 -5.34 -8.24
N ASN A 45 -12.53 -4.44 -8.15
CA ASN A 45 -13.00 -3.68 -9.29
C ASN A 45 -11.89 -2.76 -9.82
N PRO A 46 -11.75 -2.57 -11.14
CA PRO A 46 -10.77 -1.64 -11.71
C PRO A 46 -10.85 -0.22 -11.15
N ASN A 47 -12.05 0.26 -10.83
CA ASN A 47 -12.22 1.58 -10.20
C ASN A 47 -11.58 1.61 -8.81
N THR A 48 -11.68 0.52 -8.06
CA THR A 48 -11.03 0.38 -6.76
C THR A 48 -9.51 0.36 -6.92
N ALA A 49 -9.00 -0.34 -7.92
CA ALA A 49 -7.56 -0.37 -8.21
C ALA A 49 -7.04 1.03 -8.56
N ALA A 50 -7.79 1.80 -9.36
CA ALA A 50 -7.43 3.18 -9.68
C ALA A 50 -7.39 4.05 -8.42
N ARG A 51 -8.36 3.88 -7.53
CA ARG A 51 -8.39 4.59 -6.24
C ARG A 51 -7.17 4.26 -5.38
N ILE A 52 -6.79 2.99 -5.34
CA ILE A 52 -5.61 2.53 -4.59
C ILE A 52 -4.37 3.28 -5.06
N TYR A 53 -4.13 3.33 -6.38
CA TYR A 53 -2.98 4.02 -6.92
C TYR A 53 -3.03 5.54 -6.67
N ASN A 54 -4.21 6.16 -6.77
CA ASN A 54 -4.36 7.57 -6.46
C ASN A 54 -3.97 7.86 -5.00
N GLU A 55 -4.42 7.04 -4.07
CA GLU A 55 -4.07 7.19 -2.66
C GLU A 55 -2.56 7.00 -2.43
N LEU A 56 -1.95 6.00 -3.07
CA LEU A 56 -0.52 5.76 -2.96
C LEU A 56 0.30 6.90 -3.54
N GLU A 57 -0.17 7.51 -4.64
CA GLU A 57 0.48 8.68 -5.22
C GLU A 57 0.38 9.89 -4.30
N GLN A 58 -0.77 10.12 -3.69
CA GLN A 58 -0.98 11.24 -2.78
C GLN A 58 -0.08 11.19 -1.56
N CYS A 59 0.20 10.00 -1.05
CA CYS A 59 1.10 9.85 0.09
C CYS A 59 2.58 9.75 -0.31
N GLY A 60 2.90 9.87 -1.59
CA GLY A 60 4.28 9.86 -2.08
C GLY A 60 4.91 8.50 -2.20
N LEU A 61 4.13 7.41 -2.06
CA LEU A 61 4.66 6.05 -2.10
C LEU A 61 4.96 5.59 -3.51
N CYS A 62 4.22 6.09 -4.49
CA CYS A 62 4.46 5.76 -5.89
C CYS A 62 4.23 7.01 -6.76
N TYR A 63 4.65 6.90 -8.01
CA TYR A 63 4.46 7.97 -8.99
C TYR A 63 4.21 7.33 -10.37
N THR A 64 3.50 8.04 -11.22
CA THR A 64 3.21 7.60 -12.57
C THR A 64 4.08 8.35 -13.57
N LYS A 65 4.77 7.59 -14.43
CA LYS A 65 5.48 8.14 -15.60
C LYS A 65 4.61 7.90 -16.82
N ARG A 66 4.18 8.97 -17.46
CA ARG A 66 3.31 8.90 -18.62
C ARG A 66 3.90 8.02 -19.71
N GLY A 67 3.14 7.04 -20.16
CA GLY A 67 3.56 6.09 -21.18
C GLY A 67 4.46 4.96 -20.68
N LEU A 68 4.94 5.01 -19.44
CA LEU A 68 5.84 4.00 -18.89
C LEU A 68 5.21 3.16 -17.76
N GLY A 69 4.28 3.74 -17.01
CA GLY A 69 3.58 3.06 -15.94
C GLY A 69 3.76 3.70 -14.57
N THR A 70 3.42 2.96 -13.54
CA THR A 70 3.50 3.40 -12.15
C THR A 70 4.67 2.71 -11.46
N PHE A 71 5.45 3.48 -10.70
CA PHE A 71 6.68 3.02 -10.06
C PHE A 71 6.68 3.37 -8.59
N VAL A 72 7.29 2.51 -7.77
CA VAL A 72 7.51 2.82 -6.35
C VAL A 72 8.53 3.96 -6.25
N SER A 73 8.32 4.88 -5.31
CA SER A 73 9.25 5.96 -5.03
C SER A 73 10.65 5.42 -4.74
N GLU A 74 11.67 6.15 -5.18
CA GLU A 74 13.07 5.80 -4.92
C GLU A 74 13.60 6.43 -3.64
N ASP A 75 12.77 7.16 -2.91
CA ASP A 75 13.16 7.83 -1.67
C ASP A 75 13.41 6.80 -0.57
N VAL A 76 14.66 6.72 -0.13
CA VAL A 76 15.07 5.77 0.93
C VAL A 76 14.39 6.07 2.27
N HIS A 77 13.96 7.30 2.50
CA HIS A 77 13.24 7.67 3.72
C HIS A 77 11.82 7.11 3.76
N LEU A 78 11.30 6.67 2.62
CA LEU A 78 9.98 6.07 2.54
C LEU A 78 9.88 4.82 3.42
N ILE A 79 10.90 3.99 3.41
CA ILE A 79 10.92 2.77 4.24
C ILE A 79 10.88 3.12 5.71
N ASP A 80 11.63 4.12 6.14
CA ASP A 80 11.62 4.58 7.53
C ASP A 80 10.24 5.09 7.92
N THR A 81 9.59 5.85 7.04
CA THR A 81 8.23 6.35 7.27
C THR A 81 7.24 5.20 7.41
N LEU A 82 7.32 4.20 6.54
CA LEU A 82 6.43 3.03 6.59
C LEU A 82 6.64 2.22 7.86
N LYS A 83 7.88 2.05 8.29
CA LYS A 83 8.20 1.36 9.55
C LYS A 83 7.59 2.09 10.74
N ALA A 84 7.71 3.42 10.77
CA ALA A 84 7.16 4.24 11.83
C ALA A 84 5.63 4.14 11.89
N GLU A 85 4.97 4.16 10.75
CA GLU A 85 3.51 4.02 10.67
C GLU A 85 3.05 2.67 11.24
N LEU A 86 3.69 1.58 10.82
CA LEU A 86 3.33 0.25 11.29
C LEU A 86 3.62 0.08 12.77
N SER A 87 4.75 0.61 13.26
CA SER A 87 5.08 0.58 14.69
C SER A 87 4.05 1.34 15.52
N SER A 88 3.62 2.51 15.05
CA SER A 88 2.58 3.29 15.71
C SER A 88 1.28 2.53 15.80
N GLU A 89 0.85 1.90 14.72
CA GLU A 89 -0.36 1.09 14.71
C GLU A 89 -0.27 -0.07 15.69
N MET A 90 0.85 -0.75 15.75
CA MET A 90 1.07 -1.84 16.69
C MET A 90 1.01 -1.36 18.14
N ILE A 91 1.64 -0.23 18.44
CA ILE A 91 1.64 0.37 19.77
C ILE A 91 0.23 0.77 20.18
N GLU A 92 -0.49 1.43 19.30
CA GLU A 92 -1.89 1.83 19.56
C GLU A 92 -2.78 0.64 19.85
N THR A 93 -2.66 -0.41 19.04
CA THR A 93 -3.43 -1.63 19.24
C THR A 93 -3.10 -2.27 20.59
N PHE A 94 -1.84 -2.31 20.95
CA PHE A 94 -1.39 -2.86 22.23
C PHE A 94 -1.95 -2.06 23.41
N ILE A 95 -1.85 -0.74 23.35
CA ILE A 95 -2.36 0.16 24.40
C ILE A 95 -3.86 -0.01 24.54
N SER A 96 -4.60 -0.04 23.43
CA SER A 96 -6.05 -0.25 23.44
C SER A 96 -6.40 -1.59 24.07
N GLY A 97 -5.63 -2.62 23.80
CA GLY A 97 -5.81 -3.94 24.39
C GLY A 97 -5.58 -3.94 25.89
N MET A 98 -4.65 -3.12 26.38
CA MET A 98 -4.35 -3.01 27.80
C MET A 98 -5.35 -2.16 28.57
N THR A 99 -5.93 -1.17 27.92
CA THR A 99 -6.87 -0.24 28.57
C THR A 99 -8.32 -0.69 28.48
N SER A 100 -8.60 -1.61 27.61
CA SER A 100 -9.93 -2.17 27.45
C SER A 100 -10.14 -3.38 28.34
#